data_e5135db60fe78aea116668f4f8f995ca
#
_entry.id   e5135db60fe78aea116668f4f8f995ca
#
_cell.length_a   1.000
_cell.length_b   1.000
_cell.length_c   1.000
_cell.angle_alpha   90.00
_cell.angle_beta   90.00
_cell.angle_gamma   90.00
#
_symmetry.space_group_name_H-M   'P 1'
#
loop_
_entity.id
_entity.type
_entity.pdbx_description
1 polymer ?
#
loop_
_entity_poly.entity_id
_entity_poly.type
_entity_poly.pdbx_seq_one_letter_code
_entity_poly.pdbx_strand_id
1 'polypeptide(L)'
;DGVALLEFRTKMNAIGEGVIRMLQKSLEFVEEKGYLGLVIGNEDPRAFSAGANLALILSLAQEGDWDELALAVRQFQKASMSLRYSPFPVVVAPFGLTLGGGAEFTLHADRVQTHAELYMGLVEAGVGLLPAGGGTKEMLLRFTQELAPYEEADPFEAVKRAFQLIAMARTSTSALEARKMGFLRDGDRISMNRDFLIADAKRRVL
;
A
#
# COMPACT_ATOMS: atom_id res chain seq x y z
N ASP A 1 14.43 12.68 -16.61
CA ASP A 1 13.46 11.93 -17.42
C ASP A 1 11.98 12.19 -17.05
N GLY A 2 11.65 13.19 -16.22
CA GLY A 2 10.28 13.60 -15.96
C GLY A 2 9.47 12.73 -14.98
N VAL A 3 10.05 11.74 -14.33
CA VAL A 3 9.39 10.92 -13.30
C VAL A 3 10.20 10.99 -12.01
N ALA A 4 9.55 11.28 -10.89
CA ALA A 4 10.16 11.29 -9.57
C ALA A 4 10.16 9.88 -8.95
N LEU A 5 11.15 9.60 -8.12
CA LEU A 5 11.24 8.37 -7.32
C LEU A 5 11.26 8.73 -5.83
N LEU A 6 10.32 8.17 -5.07
CA LEU A 6 10.33 8.19 -3.61
C LEU A 6 10.82 6.85 -3.09
N GLU A 7 11.93 6.85 -2.34
CA GLU A 7 12.48 5.67 -1.70
C GLU A 7 12.29 5.71 -0.19
N PHE A 8 11.80 4.62 0.39
CA PHE A 8 11.81 4.42 1.84
C PHE A 8 13.19 3.93 2.28
N ARG A 9 13.71 4.50 3.37
CA ARG A 9 15.06 4.16 3.90
C ARG A 9 15.07 4.04 5.43
N THR A 10 13.94 3.73 6.03
CA THR A 10 13.85 3.40 7.45
C THR A 10 14.19 1.94 7.69
N LYS A 11 14.39 1.53 8.94
CA LYS A 11 14.60 0.11 9.27
C LYS A 11 13.38 -0.69 8.82
N MET A 12 13.61 -1.73 7.98
CA MET A 12 12.55 -2.52 7.35
C MET A 12 11.55 -1.67 6.53
N ASN A 13 11.93 -0.46 6.18
CA ASN A 13 11.07 0.51 5.50
C ASN A 13 9.73 0.75 6.23
N ALA A 14 9.78 0.71 7.58
CA ALA A 14 8.61 0.98 8.41
C ALA A 14 8.14 2.42 8.21
N ILE A 15 6.81 2.56 8.09
CA ILE A 15 6.15 3.82 7.82
C ILE A 15 5.87 4.52 9.15
N GLY A 16 6.61 5.58 9.41
CA GLY A 16 6.39 6.52 10.51
C GLY A 16 6.15 7.92 9.98
N GLU A 17 6.09 8.89 10.87
CA GLU A 17 5.87 10.31 10.56
C GLU A 17 6.79 10.83 9.45
N GLY A 18 8.09 10.49 9.52
CA GLY A 18 9.08 10.92 8.53
C GLY A 18 8.78 10.43 7.11
N VAL A 19 8.30 9.19 6.95
CA VAL A 19 7.90 8.64 5.65
C VAL A 19 6.63 9.31 5.15
N ILE A 20 5.64 9.53 6.02
CA ILE A 20 4.38 10.23 5.68
C ILE A 20 4.68 11.66 5.22
N ARG A 21 5.51 12.38 5.97
CA ARG A 21 5.93 13.75 5.61
C ARG A 21 6.71 13.79 4.29
N MET A 22 7.61 12.82 4.05
CA MET A 22 8.35 12.75 2.80
C MET A 22 7.43 12.45 1.62
N LEU A 23 6.44 11.56 1.79
CA LEU A 23 5.42 11.29 0.77
C LEU A 23 4.66 12.57 0.39
N GLN A 24 4.17 13.32 1.36
CA GLN A 24 3.46 14.58 1.11
C GLN A 24 4.33 15.58 0.34
N LYS A 25 5.58 15.77 0.79
CA LYS A 25 6.55 16.64 0.10
C LYS A 25 6.89 16.14 -1.31
N SER A 26 6.91 14.83 -1.53
CA SER A 26 7.17 14.28 -2.87
C SER A 26 6.01 14.57 -3.83
N LEU A 27 4.76 14.50 -3.36
CA LEU A 27 3.59 14.86 -4.17
C LEU A 27 3.62 16.36 -4.52
N GLU A 28 3.85 17.23 -3.55
CA GLU A 28 4.01 18.67 -3.77
C GLU A 28 5.15 18.96 -4.76
N PHE A 29 6.30 18.31 -4.60
CA PHE A 29 7.47 18.48 -5.46
C PHE A 29 7.18 18.07 -6.91
N VAL A 30 6.49 16.94 -7.14
CA VAL A 30 6.10 16.49 -8.47
C VAL A 30 5.25 17.54 -9.17
N GLU A 31 4.26 18.09 -8.47
CA GLU A 31 3.36 19.12 -8.98
C GLU A 31 4.11 20.44 -9.27
N GLU A 32 4.86 20.95 -8.30
CA GLU A 32 5.62 22.21 -8.43
C GLU A 32 6.68 22.19 -9.53
N LYS A 33 7.34 21.04 -9.74
CA LYS A 33 8.39 20.90 -10.74
C LYS A 33 7.91 20.41 -12.10
N GLY A 34 6.62 20.11 -12.23
CA GLY A 34 6.01 19.64 -13.47
C GLY A 34 6.52 18.26 -13.91
N TYR A 35 6.82 17.37 -12.95
CA TYR A 35 7.11 15.96 -13.28
C TYR A 35 5.84 15.26 -13.74
N LEU A 36 6.00 14.23 -14.57
CA LEU A 36 4.90 13.47 -15.16
C LEU A 36 4.19 12.55 -14.16
N GLY A 37 4.85 12.22 -13.07
CA GLY A 37 4.29 11.41 -12.01
C GLY A 37 5.34 10.89 -11.02
N LEU A 38 4.90 10.02 -10.14
CA LEU A 38 5.68 9.50 -9.01
C LEU A 38 5.78 7.97 -9.06
N VAL A 39 6.98 7.45 -8.88
CA VAL A 39 7.21 6.04 -8.51
C VAL A 39 7.52 5.98 -7.02
N ILE A 40 6.89 5.07 -6.30
CA ILE A 40 7.24 4.72 -4.91
C ILE A 40 7.86 3.34 -4.92
N GLY A 41 9.13 3.25 -4.52
CA GLY A 41 9.87 2.00 -4.52
C GLY A 41 11.13 2.11 -3.67
N ASN A 42 11.89 1.05 -3.60
CA ASN A 42 13.22 1.04 -2.99
C ASN A 42 14.00 -0.21 -3.41
N GLU A 43 15.26 -0.29 -2.99
CA GLU A 43 16.16 -1.40 -3.31
C GLU A 43 16.57 -2.21 -2.06
N ASP A 44 15.79 -2.16 -0.97
CA ASP A 44 16.03 -3.01 0.20
C ASP A 44 16.02 -4.50 -0.22
N PRO A 45 16.94 -5.33 0.30
CA PRO A 45 17.05 -6.73 -0.14
C PRO A 45 15.85 -7.60 0.24
N ARG A 46 15.00 -7.21 1.19
CA ARG A 46 13.96 -8.05 1.79
C ARG A 46 12.56 -7.48 1.76
N ALA A 47 12.42 -6.17 1.97
CA ALA A 47 11.13 -5.56 2.25
C ALA A 47 10.91 -4.27 1.47
N PHE A 48 9.82 -4.23 0.74
CA PHE A 48 9.27 -2.96 0.28
C PHE A 48 8.86 -2.10 1.49
N SER A 49 8.07 -2.67 2.40
CA SER A 49 7.75 -2.08 3.70
C SER A 49 7.15 -3.11 4.65
N ALA A 50 7.60 -3.13 5.89
CA ALA A 50 7.01 -3.95 6.96
C ALA A 50 5.76 -3.32 7.60
N GLY A 51 5.27 -2.18 7.08
CA GLY A 51 4.09 -1.49 7.57
C GLY A 51 4.38 -0.38 8.58
N ALA A 52 3.41 -0.07 9.42
CA ALA A 52 3.49 1.01 10.41
C ALA A 52 4.54 0.74 11.49
N ASN A 53 5.04 1.81 12.11
CA ASN A 53 5.96 1.72 13.24
C ASN A 53 5.21 1.26 14.50
N LEU A 54 5.18 -0.05 14.74
CA LEU A 54 4.47 -0.65 15.87
C LEU A 54 5.03 -0.21 17.24
N ALA A 55 6.31 0.11 17.34
CA ALA A 55 6.89 0.58 18.60
C ALA A 55 6.29 1.91 19.04
N LEU A 56 6.06 2.84 18.09
CA LEU A 56 5.39 4.10 18.36
C LEU A 56 3.93 3.88 18.80
N ILE A 57 3.19 3.03 18.07
CA ILE A 57 1.81 2.71 18.42
C ILE A 57 1.72 2.14 19.84
N LEU A 58 2.61 1.21 20.18
CA LEU A 58 2.66 0.60 21.51
C LEU A 58 2.98 1.62 22.61
N SER A 59 3.96 2.51 22.38
CA SER A 59 4.32 3.56 23.34
C SER A 59 3.14 4.47 23.64
N LEU A 60 2.50 5.03 22.61
CA LEU A 60 1.33 5.89 22.76
C LEU A 60 0.17 5.20 23.50
N ALA A 61 -0.08 3.92 23.16
CA ALA A 61 -1.13 3.15 23.83
C ALA A 61 -0.80 2.88 25.32
N GLN A 62 0.46 2.61 25.67
CA GLN A 62 0.89 2.39 27.05
C GLN A 62 0.84 3.68 27.87
N GLU A 63 1.11 4.82 27.26
CA GLU A 63 1.03 6.14 27.89
C GLU A 63 -0.43 6.64 27.99
N GLY A 64 -1.36 5.97 27.31
CA GLY A 64 -2.77 6.38 27.25
C GLY A 64 -3.01 7.60 26.37
N ASP A 65 -2.08 7.94 25.50
CA ASP A 65 -2.18 9.09 24.59
C ASP A 65 -2.99 8.75 23.34
N TRP A 66 -4.29 8.58 23.55
CA TRP A 66 -5.22 8.20 22.50
C TRP A 66 -5.44 9.30 21.47
N ASP A 67 -5.30 10.56 21.86
CA ASP A 67 -5.47 11.69 20.93
C ASP A 67 -4.32 11.75 19.92
N GLU A 68 -3.09 11.56 20.37
CA GLU A 68 -1.93 11.49 19.47
C GLU A 68 -1.99 10.25 18.57
N LEU A 69 -2.41 9.10 19.12
CA LEU A 69 -2.62 7.90 18.33
C LEU A 69 -3.70 8.10 17.25
N ALA A 70 -4.81 8.74 17.60
CA ALA A 70 -5.87 9.06 16.64
C ALA A 70 -5.39 10.06 15.56
N LEU A 71 -4.53 11.03 15.95
CA LEU A 71 -3.91 11.95 15.01
C LEU A 71 -2.99 11.21 14.02
N ALA A 72 -2.14 10.31 14.52
CA ALA A 72 -1.24 9.50 13.70
C ALA A 72 -2.02 8.64 12.68
N VAL A 73 -3.13 8.01 13.09
CA VAL A 73 -4.02 7.26 12.20
C VAL A 73 -4.61 8.16 11.12
N ARG A 74 -5.13 9.33 11.49
CA ARG A 74 -5.68 10.31 10.52
C ARG A 74 -4.64 10.79 9.52
N GLN A 75 -3.40 11.03 9.98
CA GLN A 75 -2.30 11.42 9.08
C GLN A 75 -1.96 10.31 8.08
N PHE A 76 -1.94 9.06 8.54
CA PHE A 76 -1.72 7.91 7.67
C PHE A 76 -2.84 7.76 6.64
N GLN A 77 -4.10 7.86 7.06
CA GLN A 77 -5.26 7.85 6.16
C GLN A 77 -5.19 8.96 5.12
N LYS A 78 -4.84 10.19 5.54
CA LYS A 78 -4.66 11.31 4.64
C LYS A 78 -3.55 11.04 3.61
N ALA A 79 -2.44 10.45 4.02
CA ALA A 79 -1.35 10.07 3.13
C ALA A 79 -1.80 9.02 2.11
N SER A 80 -2.51 7.96 2.54
CA SER A 80 -3.09 6.96 1.63
C SER A 80 -4.04 7.59 0.62
N MET A 81 -4.93 8.48 1.08
CA MET A 81 -5.90 9.15 0.21
C MET A 81 -5.24 10.15 -0.75
N SER A 82 -4.12 10.79 -0.37
CA SER A 82 -3.39 11.67 -1.28
C SER A 82 -2.72 10.91 -2.42
N LEU A 83 -2.35 9.65 -2.24
CA LEU A 83 -1.93 8.77 -3.34
C LEU A 83 -3.09 8.51 -4.30
N ARG A 84 -4.26 8.15 -3.76
CA ARG A 84 -5.44 7.80 -4.55
C ARG A 84 -6.00 8.94 -5.39
N TYR A 85 -5.92 10.16 -4.88
CA TYR A 85 -6.46 11.36 -5.52
C TYR A 85 -5.36 12.31 -6.03
N SER A 86 -4.17 11.76 -6.25
CA SER A 86 -3.09 12.52 -6.89
C SER A 86 -3.53 13.02 -8.27
N PRO A 87 -3.24 14.28 -8.65
CA PRO A 87 -3.56 14.80 -9.99
C PRO A 87 -2.65 14.25 -11.10
N PHE A 88 -1.66 13.44 -10.75
CA PHE A 88 -0.71 12.79 -11.66
C PHE A 88 -0.57 11.32 -11.30
N PRO A 89 -0.09 10.47 -12.23
CA PRO A 89 0.06 9.04 -11.99
C PRO A 89 1.02 8.73 -10.84
N VAL A 90 0.56 7.88 -9.92
CA VAL A 90 1.37 7.29 -8.86
C VAL A 90 1.46 5.80 -9.07
N VAL A 91 2.68 5.28 -9.28
CA VAL A 91 2.96 3.86 -9.45
C VAL A 91 3.77 3.36 -8.26
N VAL A 92 3.25 2.34 -7.58
CA VAL A 92 3.99 1.68 -6.49
C VAL A 92 4.69 0.43 -7.01
N ALA A 93 5.94 0.24 -6.62
CA ALA A 93 6.81 -0.85 -7.05
C ALA A 93 7.13 -1.82 -5.89
N PRO A 94 6.15 -2.60 -5.38
CA PRO A 94 6.35 -3.47 -4.24
C PRO A 94 7.09 -4.76 -4.62
N PHE A 95 7.76 -5.33 -3.63
CA PHE A 95 8.47 -6.61 -3.71
C PHE A 95 8.66 -7.19 -2.31
N GLY A 96 9.01 -8.48 -2.22
CA GLY A 96 9.29 -9.12 -0.95
C GLY A 96 8.19 -8.83 0.09
N LEU A 97 8.58 -8.50 1.30
CA LEU A 97 7.63 -8.14 2.36
C LEU A 97 6.95 -6.80 2.07
N THR A 98 5.65 -6.83 1.84
CA THR A 98 4.78 -5.68 1.59
C THR A 98 3.58 -5.79 2.53
N LEU A 99 3.78 -5.41 3.80
CA LEU A 99 2.88 -5.77 4.88
C LEU A 99 2.19 -4.53 5.48
N GLY A 100 0.98 -4.72 5.97
CA GLY A 100 0.23 -3.71 6.71
C GLY A 100 0.17 -2.38 5.97
N GLY A 101 0.66 -1.31 6.58
CA GLY A 101 0.71 0.02 5.96
C GLY A 101 1.42 0.08 4.60
N GLY A 102 2.41 -0.80 4.35
CA GLY A 102 3.05 -0.94 3.03
C GLY A 102 2.08 -1.51 1.98
N ALA A 103 1.26 -2.48 2.38
CA ALA A 103 0.17 -2.97 1.55
C ALA A 103 -0.89 -1.89 1.34
N GLU A 104 -1.23 -1.12 2.38
CA GLU A 104 -2.21 -0.04 2.28
C GLU A 104 -1.78 1.05 1.28
N PHE A 105 -0.53 1.50 1.30
CA PHE A 105 -0.02 2.42 0.28
C PHE A 105 -0.07 1.82 -1.12
N THR A 106 0.29 0.54 -1.26
CA THR A 106 0.19 -0.17 -2.54
C THR A 106 -1.25 -0.24 -3.06
N LEU A 107 -2.22 -0.48 -2.19
CA LEU A 107 -3.65 -0.55 -2.55
C LEU A 107 -4.21 0.79 -3.04
N HIS A 108 -3.65 1.92 -2.60
CA HIS A 108 -4.10 3.27 -2.95
C HIS A 108 -3.42 3.85 -4.21
N ALA A 109 -2.44 3.18 -4.78
CA ALA A 109 -1.79 3.62 -6.01
C ALA A 109 -2.70 3.52 -7.24
N ASP A 110 -2.44 4.35 -8.25
CA ASP A 110 -3.12 4.24 -9.55
C ASP A 110 -2.81 2.91 -10.23
N ARG A 111 -1.54 2.53 -10.20
CA ARG A 111 -1.05 1.26 -10.74
C ARG A 111 0.02 0.66 -9.85
N VAL A 112 0.11 -0.64 -9.91
CA VAL A 112 1.17 -1.41 -9.25
C VAL A 112 2.03 -2.08 -10.31
N GLN A 113 3.33 -1.91 -10.19
CA GLN A 113 4.33 -2.70 -10.89
C GLN A 113 5.08 -3.50 -9.85
N THR A 114 4.73 -4.77 -9.66
CA THR A 114 5.30 -5.58 -8.58
C THR A 114 6.39 -6.51 -9.07
N HIS A 115 7.31 -6.92 -8.18
CA HIS A 115 8.16 -8.07 -8.43
C HIS A 115 7.36 -9.37 -8.33
N ALA A 116 7.78 -10.42 -9.05
CA ALA A 116 7.13 -11.73 -9.02
C ALA A 116 7.12 -12.36 -7.61
N GLU A 117 8.17 -12.13 -6.83
CA GLU A 117 8.25 -12.51 -5.42
C GLU A 117 7.65 -11.39 -4.56
N LEU A 118 6.42 -11.62 -4.10
CA LEU A 118 5.64 -10.65 -3.35
C LEU A 118 4.91 -11.34 -2.19
N TYR A 119 5.27 -10.97 -0.98
CA TYR A 119 4.61 -11.38 0.27
C TYR A 119 3.77 -10.21 0.79
N MET A 120 2.59 -10.02 0.18
CA MET A 120 1.72 -8.89 0.46
C MET A 120 0.54 -9.30 1.33
N GLY A 121 0.22 -8.50 2.34
CA GLY A 121 -0.92 -8.75 3.22
C GLY A 121 -1.23 -7.62 4.18
N LEU A 122 -2.49 -7.58 4.61
CA LEU A 122 -2.98 -6.76 5.70
C LEU A 122 -2.90 -7.62 6.98
N VAL A 123 -1.78 -7.48 7.70
CA VAL A 123 -1.39 -8.40 8.78
C VAL A 123 -1.65 -7.86 10.18
N GLU A 124 -2.31 -6.72 10.28
CA GLU A 124 -2.58 -5.98 11.52
C GLU A 124 -3.29 -6.83 12.58
N ALA A 125 -4.22 -7.70 12.17
CA ALA A 125 -4.94 -8.58 13.08
C ALA A 125 -4.00 -9.55 13.83
N GLY A 126 -2.87 -9.92 13.21
CA GLY A 126 -1.84 -10.76 13.83
C GLY A 126 -1.14 -10.11 15.03
N VAL A 127 -1.25 -8.79 15.19
CA VAL A 127 -0.69 -8.02 16.30
C VAL A 127 -1.76 -7.25 17.09
N GLY A 128 -3.03 -7.64 16.95
CA GLY A 128 -4.15 -7.07 17.70
C GLY A 128 -4.64 -5.71 17.19
N LEU A 129 -4.32 -5.35 15.94
CA LEU A 129 -4.73 -4.10 15.30
C LEU A 129 -5.65 -4.36 14.10
N LEU A 130 -6.12 -3.27 13.49
CA LEU A 130 -6.88 -3.28 12.23
C LEU A 130 -6.13 -2.50 11.15
N PRO A 131 -6.34 -2.81 9.85
CA PRO A 131 -5.80 -2.02 8.74
C PRO A 131 -6.47 -0.64 8.69
N ALA A 132 -5.99 0.29 9.52
CA ALA A 132 -6.62 1.58 9.74
C ALA A 132 -6.21 2.65 8.72
N GLY A 133 -5.16 2.43 7.94
CA GLY A 133 -4.70 3.36 6.89
C GLY A 133 -5.54 3.33 5.60
N GLY A 134 -6.60 2.51 5.57
CA GLY A 134 -7.55 2.40 4.47
C GLY A 134 -7.60 1.01 3.82
N GLY A 135 -6.81 0.05 4.28
CA GLY A 135 -6.77 -1.31 3.73
C GLY A 135 -8.10 -2.03 3.80
N THR A 136 -8.83 -1.90 4.92
CA THR A 136 -10.18 -2.48 5.08
C THR A 136 -11.14 -1.95 4.02
N LYS A 137 -11.17 -0.64 3.82
CA LYS A 137 -11.99 0.02 2.79
C LYS A 137 -11.61 -0.45 1.39
N GLU A 138 -10.33 -0.48 1.07
CA GLU A 138 -9.85 -0.86 -0.26
C GLU A 138 -10.19 -2.31 -0.62
N MET A 139 -10.04 -3.24 0.31
CA MET A 139 -10.39 -4.64 0.05
C MET A 139 -11.89 -4.82 -0.14
N LEU A 140 -12.70 -4.15 0.67
CA LEU A 140 -14.16 -4.18 0.50
C LEU A 140 -14.57 -3.61 -0.86
N LEU A 141 -14.03 -2.45 -1.25
CA LEU A 141 -14.33 -1.83 -2.55
C LEU A 141 -13.95 -2.76 -3.72
N ARG A 142 -12.78 -3.39 -3.66
CA ARG A 142 -12.31 -4.30 -4.71
C ARG A 142 -13.21 -5.51 -4.86
N PHE A 143 -13.57 -6.17 -3.76
CA PHE A 143 -14.46 -7.33 -3.79
C PHE A 143 -15.89 -6.97 -4.21
N THR A 144 -16.38 -5.79 -3.82
CA THR A 144 -17.68 -5.29 -4.28
C THR A 144 -17.65 -5.01 -5.80
N GLN A 145 -16.56 -4.43 -6.31
CA GLN A 145 -16.41 -4.19 -7.74
C GLN A 145 -16.32 -5.48 -8.57
N GLU A 146 -15.72 -6.55 -8.03
CA GLU A 146 -15.71 -7.87 -8.67
C GLU A 146 -17.12 -8.46 -8.79
N LEU A 147 -18.02 -8.17 -7.86
CA LEU A 147 -19.42 -8.65 -7.88
C LEU A 147 -20.34 -7.77 -8.71
N ALA A 148 -20.01 -6.51 -8.95
CA ALA A 148 -20.87 -5.54 -9.64
C ALA A 148 -21.42 -5.96 -11.01
N PRO A 149 -20.72 -6.79 -11.83
CA PRO A 149 -21.27 -7.30 -13.10
C PRO A 149 -22.40 -8.32 -12.92
N TYR A 150 -22.62 -8.85 -11.72
CA TYR A 150 -23.59 -9.90 -11.44
C TYR A 150 -24.77 -9.30 -10.69
N GLU A 151 -25.90 -9.06 -11.38
CA GLU A 151 -27.09 -8.39 -10.80
C GLU A 151 -27.68 -9.11 -9.56
N GLU A 152 -27.54 -10.43 -9.48
CA GLU A 152 -28.05 -11.26 -8.38
C GLU A 152 -27.00 -11.55 -7.28
N ALA A 153 -25.79 -10.98 -7.37
CA ALA A 153 -24.74 -11.25 -6.40
C ALA A 153 -25.09 -10.65 -5.04
N ASP A 154 -24.97 -11.46 -3.98
CA ASP A 154 -25.11 -10.98 -2.59
C ASP A 154 -23.90 -10.09 -2.22
N PRO A 155 -24.11 -8.79 -1.97
CA PRO A 155 -23.01 -7.89 -1.57
C PRO A 155 -22.30 -8.35 -0.29
N PHE A 156 -22.95 -9.16 0.54
CA PHE A 156 -22.38 -9.70 1.77
C PHE A 156 -21.21 -10.66 1.51
N GLU A 157 -21.13 -11.26 0.34
CA GLU A 157 -19.97 -12.09 -0.05
C GLU A 157 -18.68 -11.27 -0.11
N ALA A 158 -18.73 -10.01 -0.57
CA ALA A 158 -17.59 -9.10 -0.55
C ALA A 158 -17.13 -8.81 0.90
N VAL A 159 -18.08 -8.62 1.82
CA VAL A 159 -17.79 -8.39 3.24
C VAL A 159 -17.12 -9.62 3.86
N LYS A 160 -17.66 -10.83 3.62
CA LYS A 160 -17.07 -12.08 4.12
C LYS A 160 -15.66 -12.28 3.62
N ARG A 161 -15.40 -12.07 2.34
CA ARG A 161 -14.06 -12.21 1.74
C ARG A 161 -13.07 -11.22 2.36
N ALA A 162 -13.45 -9.94 2.49
CA ALA A 162 -12.62 -8.92 3.12
C ALA A 162 -12.33 -9.27 4.58
N PHE A 163 -13.36 -9.66 5.33
CA PHE A 163 -13.22 -10.07 6.74
C PHE A 163 -12.28 -11.26 6.89
N GLN A 164 -12.47 -12.33 6.13
CA GLN A 164 -11.62 -13.53 6.21
C GLN A 164 -10.17 -13.21 5.87
N LEU A 165 -9.93 -12.41 4.84
CA LEU A 165 -8.58 -12.03 4.43
C LEU A 165 -7.85 -11.28 5.55
N ILE A 166 -8.52 -10.29 6.16
CA ILE A 166 -7.95 -9.40 7.17
C ILE A 166 -7.85 -10.09 8.53
N ALA A 167 -8.93 -10.73 8.99
CA ALA A 167 -8.98 -11.38 10.31
C ALA A 167 -7.97 -12.53 10.44
N MET A 168 -7.69 -13.23 9.33
CA MET A 168 -6.69 -14.31 9.29
C MET A 168 -5.28 -13.80 8.97
N ALA A 169 -5.07 -12.48 8.85
CA ALA A 169 -3.79 -11.86 8.51
C ALA A 169 -3.08 -12.55 7.33
N ARG A 170 -3.83 -12.92 6.29
CA ARG A 170 -3.30 -13.69 5.17
C ARG A 170 -2.34 -12.89 4.34
N THR A 171 -1.22 -13.53 3.96
CA THR A 171 -0.23 -12.97 3.04
C THR A 171 -0.13 -13.84 1.80
N SER A 172 0.16 -13.21 0.66
CA SER A 172 0.52 -13.93 -0.56
C SER A 172 1.94 -14.48 -0.47
N THR A 173 2.22 -15.50 -1.28
CA THR A 173 3.57 -16.06 -1.47
C THR A 173 4.17 -15.69 -2.83
N SER A 174 3.41 -15.02 -3.66
CA SER A 174 3.82 -14.53 -4.98
C SER A 174 2.89 -13.42 -5.47
N ALA A 175 3.31 -12.68 -6.51
CA ALA A 175 2.47 -11.69 -7.17
C ALA A 175 1.22 -12.31 -7.81
N LEU A 176 1.30 -13.53 -8.33
CA LEU A 176 0.15 -14.23 -8.89
C LEU A 176 -0.87 -14.59 -7.80
N GLU A 177 -0.41 -15.01 -6.64
CA GLU A 177 -1.30 -15.27 -5.51
C GLU A 177 -1.88 -13.96 -4.95
N ALA A 178 -1.08 -12.90 -4.85
CA ALA A 178 -1.56 -11.58 -4.46
C ALA A 178 -2.72 -11.11 -5.36
N ARG A 179 -2.65 -11.37 -6.67
CA ARG A 179 -3.74 -11.09 -7.61
C ARG A 179 -4.98 -11.93 -7.29
N LYS A 180 -4.85 -13.22 -7.08
CA LYS A 180 -5.97 -14.11 -6.70
C LYS A 180 -6.62 -13.71 -5.39
N MET A 181 -5.84 -13.14 -4.47
CA MET A 181 -6.32 -12.63 -3.18
C MET A 181 -6.99 -11.24 -3.29
N GLY A 182 -6.96 -10.59 -4.45
CA GLY A 182 -7.55 -9.27 -4.68
C GLY A 182 -6.61 -8.10 -4.33
N PHE A 183 -5.37 -8.34 -3.94
CA PHE A 183 -4.40 -7.27 -3.67
C PHE A 183 -3.90 -6.57 -4.93
N LEU A 184 -3.91 -7.25 -6.08
CA LEU A 184 -3.55 -6.69 -7.37
C LEU A 184 -4.76 -6.68 -8.30
N ARG A 185 -4.88 -5.63 -9.10
CA ARG A 185 -5.91 -5.48 -10.14
C ARG A 185 -5.43 -6.08 -11.46
N ASP A 186 -6.33 -6.30 -12.41
CA ASP A 186 -5.99 -6.81 -13.75
C ASP A 186 -5.03 -5.89 -14.50
N GLY A 187 -5.12 -4.58 -14.30
CA GLY A 187 -4.23 -3.59 -14.90
C GLY A 187 -2.82 -3.53 -14.27
N ASP A 188 -2.60 -4.19 -13.13
CA ASP A 188 -1.30 -4.22 -12.48
C ASP A 188 -0.37 -5.23 -13.17
N ARG A 189 0.94 -4.98 -13.17
CA ARG A 189 1.93 -5.79 -13.89
C ARG A 189 2.99 -6.35 -12.97
N ILE A 190 3.66 -7.41 -13.46
CA ILE A 190 4.66 -8.17 -12.73
C ILE A 190 5.99 -8.10 -13.49
N SER A 191 7.05 -7.68 -12.80
CA SER A 191 8.44 -7.78 -13.25
C SER A 191 9.04 -9.08 -12.73
N MET A 192 9.61 -9.88 -13.62
CA MET A 192 10.26 -11.15 -13.26
C MET A 192 11.68 -10.92 -12.72
N ASN A 193 12.39 -9.93 -13.26
CA ASN A 193 13.70 -9.54 -12.78
C ASN A 193 13.57 -8.27 -11.94
N ARG A 194 14.03 -8.35 -10.69
CA ARG A 194 13.94 -7.26 -9.73
C ARG A 194 14.78 -6.04 -10.14
N ASP A 195 15.91 -6.22 -10.81
CA ASP A 195 16.78 -5.12 -11.25
C ASP A 195 16.07 -4.16 -12.22
N PHE A 196 15.02 -4.64 -12.90
CA PHE A 196 14.19 -3.83 -13.79
C PHE A 196 12.94 -3.26 -13.14
N LEU A 197 12.63 -3.61 -11.88
CA LEU A 197 11.37 -3.26 -11.23
C LEU A 197 11.10 -1.75 -11.25
N ILE A 198 12.06 -0.93 -10.82
CA ILE A 198 11.92 0.53 -10.80
C ILE A 198 11.83 1.10 -12.22
N ALA A 199 12.60 0.57 -13.16
CA ALA A 199 12.54 0.99 -14.57
C ALA A 199 11.20 0.62 -15.22
N ASP A 200 10.63 -0.56 -14.88
CA ASP A 200 9.31 -0.97 -15.32
C ASP A 200 8.22 -0.06 -14.73
N ALA A 201 8.31 0.24 -13.43
CA ALA A 201 7.39 1.15 -12.77
C ALA A 201 7.42 2.56 -13.40
N LYS A 202 8.61 3.07 -13.73
CA LYS A 202 8.77 4.33 -14.45
C LYS A 202 8.07 4.31 -15.81
N ARG A 203 8.22 3.24 -16.59
CA ARG A 203 7.49 3.07 -17.87
C ARG A 203 5.98 3.02 -17.71
N ARG A 204 5.49 2.71 -16.53
CA ARG A 204 4.04 2.73 -16.21
C ARG A 204 3.51 4.11 -15.90
N VAL A 205 4.36 5.04 -15.50
CA VAL A 205 4.01 6.46 -15.33
C VAL A 205 3.91 7.14 -16.70
N LEU A 206 4.81 6.83 -17.61
CA LEU A 206 4.87 7.37 -18.98
C LEU A 206 3.80 6.74 -19.89
#